data_bec7bc88c6a2e604e6fcde655504aee4
#
_entry.id   bec7bc88c6a2e604e6fcde655504aee4
#
_cell.length_a   1.000
_cell.length_b   1.000
_cell.length_c   1.000
_cell.angle_alpha   90.00
_cell.angle_beta   90.00
_cell.angle_gamma   90.00
#
_symmetry.space_group_name_H-M   'P 1'
#
loop_
_entity.id
_entity.type
_entity.pdbx_description
1 polymer ?
#
loop_
_entity_poly.entity_id
_entity_poly.type
_entity_poly.pdbx_seq_one_letter_code
_entity_poly.pdbx_strand_id
1 'polypeptide(L)'
;MATTDRQNRLLVAEDWRKIYQAFQQADFKSYDFETLRRTMVAYLQENYPDDFNDFVESSEYVALIDLIAYISQALSFRVDLNARENFLETAERRNSILRLARLINYNAKRNQPATGVLKVDAISTTQDVLDSTGTNLANSNIIWNDSANSNYREQFTAILNAANQTGQLFGKPRELAKIGGIDTEVYTLASNQLDLPIFSFQKSVGGVTRSFEIVPTTLTDSESLYESEPIPGTGLTYTYRTDGSGDSSNNTGFFFLFKQGTLQQTEFTVDTSVTNYVKSLDAINVNESDVWLYKLDQFGQLLESWTKVPSLSGNNAIYNSLSKSERNIYNVVTKANDQVDLVFGDGNFSNLPLGSFKTFY
;
A
#
# COMPACT_ATOMS: atom_id res chain seq x y z
N MET A 1 -31.77 40.03 19.01
CA MET A 1 -32.18 38.60 18.85
C MET A 1 -31.13 37.64 18.29
N ALA A 2 -29.95 38.10 17.92
CA ALA A 2 -28.87 37.23 17.36
C ALA A 2 -27.93 36.62 18.42
N THR A 3 -28.01 37.06 19.67
CA THR A 3 -27.12 36.59 20.76
C THR A 3 -27.60 35.33 21.45
N THR A 4 -28.89 35.07 21.46
CA THR A 4 -29.51 33.90 22.13
C THR A 4 -29.26 32.60 21.37
N ASP A 5 -29.20 32.65 20.06
CA ASP A 5 -28.95 31.45 19.22
C ASP A 5 -27.48 30.96 19.31
N ARG A 6 -26.54 31.87 19.51
CA ARG A 6 -25.13 31.49 19.74
C ARG A 6 -24.92 30.88 21.11
N GLN A 7 -25.59 31.40 22.15
CA GLN A 7 -25.51 30.84 23.48
C GLN A 7 -26.13 29.44 23.55
N ASN A 8 -27.24 29.21 22.89
CA ASN A 8 -27.87 27.89 22.83
C ASN A 8 -27.01 26.87 22.09
N ARG A 9 -26.26 27.27 21.04
CA ARG A 9 -25.32 26.37 20.35
C ARG A 9 -24.10 26.04 21.20
N LEU A 10 -23.64 26.96 22.03
CA LEU A 10 -22.54 26.71 22.98
C LEU A 10 -22.97 25.78 24.12
N LEU A 11 -24.18 25.91 24.59
CA LEU A 11 -24.77 25.04 25.63
C LEU A 11 -24.95 23.59 25.08
N VAL A 12 -25.39 23.45 23.85
CA VAL A 12 -25.48 22.14 23.19
C VAL A 12 -24.09 21.49 23.05
N ALA A 13 -23.06 22.27 22.74
CA ALA A 13 -21.67 21.77 22.67
C ALA A 13 -21.13 21.34 24.05
N GLU A 14 -21.52 22.04 25.13
CA GLU A 14 -21.15 21.62 26.49
C GLU A 14 -21.88 20.36 26.94
N ASP A 15 -23.14 20.19 26.56
CA ASP A 15 -23.89 18.97 26.84
C ASP A 15 -23.29 17.74 26.15
N TRP A 16 -22.80 17.88 24.92
CA TRP A 16 -22.08 16.81 24.24
C TRP A 16 -20.76 16.43 24.93
N ARG A 17 -20.03 17.40 25.49
CA ARG A 17 -18.84 17.13 26.29
C ARG A 17 -19.15 16.37 27.58
N LYS A 18 -20.26 16.71 28.25
CA LYS A 18 -20.70 15.99 29.45
C LYS A 18 -21.12 14.56 29.13
N ILE A 19 -21.85 14.36 28.01
CA ILE A 19 -22.19 13.04 27.50
C ILE A 19 -20.94 12.23 27.19
N TYR A 20 -19.94 12.85 26.52
CA TYR A 20 -18.66 12.22 26.22
C TYR A 20 -17.89 11.81 27.48
N GLN A 21 -17.83 12.69 28.49
CA GLN A 21 -17.21 12.38 29.77
C GLN A 21 -17.94 11.28 30.53
N ALA A 22 -19.26 11.26 30.48
CA ALA A 22 -20.06 10.19 31.09
C ALA A 22 -19.78 8.83 30.42
N PHE A 23 -19.61 8.79 29.10
CA PHE A 23 -19.25 7.57 28.38
C PHE A 23 -17.80 7.09 28.66
N GLN A 24 -16.85 8.01 28.89
CA GLN A 24 -15.50 7.63 29.32
C GLN A 24 -15.44 7.05 30.73
N GLN A 25 -16.40 7.45 31.58
CA GLN A 25 -16.48 7.02 32.97
C GLN A 25 -17.49 5.90 33.20
N ALA A 26 -18.13 5.39 32.15
CA ALA A 26 -19.09 4.31 32.25
C ALA A 26 -18.38 3.05 32.81
N ASP A 27 -18.67 2.71 34.05
CA ASP A 27 -18.16 1.53 34.72
C ASP A 27 -19.12 0.35 34.48
N PHE A 28 -18.66 -0.63 33.72
CA PHE A 28 -19.43 -1.85 33.39
C PHE A 28 -19.76 -2.76 34.57
N LYS A 29 -19.12 -2.56 35.71
CA LYS A 29 -19.40 -3.33 36.91
C LYS A 29 -20.83 -3.20 37.40
N SER A 30 -21.52 -2.10 37.02
CA SER A 30 -22.91 -1.90 37.39
C SER A 30 -23.92 -2.72 36.56
N TYR A 31 -23.47 -3.39 35.51
CA TYR A 31 -24.29 -4.21 34.62
C TYR A 31 -23.82 -5.68 34.58
N ASP A 32 -23.17 -6.16 35.64
CA ASP A 32 -22.82 -7.55 35.76
C ASP A 32 -24.05 -8.42 35.96
N PHE A 33 -23.91 -9.70 35.66
CA PHE A 33 -24.98 -10.68 35.74
C PHE A 33 -25.64 -10.72 37.13
N GLU A 34 -24.87 -10.72 38.19
CA GLU A 34 -25.35 -10.78 39.57
C GLU A 34 -26.14 -9.53 39.97
N THR A 35 -25.69 -8.36 39.56
CA THR A 35 -26.39 -7.10 39.87
C THR A 35 -27.69 -7.03 39.11
N LEU A 36 -27.74 -7.43 37.83
CA LEU A 36 -28.98 -7.48 37.04
C LEU A 36 -29.96 -8.50 37.60
N ARG A 37 -29.51 -9.70 37.91
CA ARG A 37 -30.32 -10.74 38.53
C ARG A 37 -30.93 -10.28 39.85
N ARG A 38 -30.12 -9.73 40.74
CA ARG A 38 -30.59 -9.19 42.03
C ARG A 38 -31.59 -8.07 41.86
N THR A 39 -31.40 -7.17 40.95
CA THR A 39 -32.33 -6.07 40.66
C THR A 39 -33.64 -6.59 40.10
N MET A 40 -33.63 -7.57 39.21
CA MET A 40 -34.84 -8.19 38.68
C MET A 40 -35.65 -8.93 39.77
N VAL A 41 -34.98 -9.68 40.62
CA VAL A 41 -35.62 -10.36 41.75
C VAL A 41 -36.21 -9.34 42.71
N ALA A 42 -35.47 -8.29 43.07
CA ALA A 42 -35.97 -7.23 43.95
C ALA A 42 -37.19 -6.52 43.34
N TYR A 43 -37.17 -6.23 42.04
CA TYR A 43 -38.30 -5.63 41.35
C TYR A 43 -39.57 -6.50 41.38
N LEU A 44 -39.42 -7.82 41.16
CA LEU A 44 -40.54 -8.76 41.22
C LEU A 44 -41.08 -8.90 42.64
N GLN A 45 -40.23 -8.94 43.64
CA GLN A 45 -40.63 -9.00 45.06
C GLN A 45 -41.39 -7.75 45.50
N GLU A 46 -40.99 -6.57 45.00
CA GLU A 46 -41.60 -5.32 45.36
C GLU A 46 -42.97 -5.07 44.64
N ASN A 47 -43.07 -5.44 43.38
CA ASN A 47 -44.25 -5.13 42.58
C ASN A 47 -45.25 -6.26 42.44
N TYR A 48 -44.86 -7.52 42.65
CA TYR A 48 -45.69 -8.70 42.47
C TYR A 48 -45.49 -9.74 43.61
N PRO A 49 -45.63 -9.32 44.88
CA PRO A 49 -45.31 -10.17 46.03
C PRO A 49 -46.23 -11.41 46.17
N ASP A 50 -47.48 -11.31 45.67
CA ASP A 50 -48.47 -12.37 45.78
C ASP A 50 -48.35 -13.43 44.68
N ASP A 51 -47.83 -13.03 43.50
CA ASP A 51 -47.72 -13.88 42.31
C ASP A 51 -46.36 -14.56 42.15
N PHE A 52 -45.30 -13.89 42.63
CA PHE A 52 -43.92 -14.35 42.47
C PHE A 52 -43.16 -14.41 43.80
N ASN A 53 -43.43 -15.44 44.61
CA ASN A 53 -42.78 -15.62 45.89
C ASN A 53 -41.85 -16.83 45.95
N ASP A 54 -41.76 -17.63 44.87
CA ASP A 54 -40.88 -18.78 44.76
C ASP A 54 -39.58 -18.42 44.02
N PHE A 55 -38.57 -18.07 44.81
CA PHE A 55 -37.21 -17.72 44.30
C PHE A 55 -36.19 -18.84 44.61
N VAL A 56 -36.62 -20.08 44.65
CA VAL A 56 -35.73 -21.23 44.80
C VAL A 56 -34.87 -21.38 43.55
N GLU A 57 -33.57 -21.58 43.70
CA GLU A 57 -32.60 -21.62 42.58
C GLU A 57 -32.96 -22.65 41.48
N SER A 58 -33.77 -23.62 41.78
CA SER A 58 -34.22 -24.66 40.85
C SER A 58 -35.58 -24.30 40.16
N SER A 59 -36.15 -23.15 40.43
CA SER A 59 -37.42 -22.80 39.83
C SER A 59 -37.29 -22.33 38.36
N GLU A 60 -38.29 -22.61 37.54
CA GLU A 60 -38.34 -22.17 36.12
C GLU A 60 -38.28 -20.65 35.98
N TYR A 61 -38.85 -19.92 36.95
CA TYR A 61 -38.82 -18.44 36.95
C TYR A 61 -37.43 -17.88 37.17
N VAL A 62 -36.64 -18.50 38.08
CA VAL A 62 -35.23 -18.10 38.31
C VAL A 62 -34.41 -18.36 37.06
N ALA A 63 -34.62 -19.47 36.39
CA ALA A 63 -33.95 -19.76 35.13
C ALA A 63 -34.28 -18.74 34.02
N LEU A 64 -35.50 -18.24 33.95
CA LEU A 64 -35.87 -17.17 33.03
C LEU A 64 -35.22 -15.82 33.40
N ILE A 65 -35.15 -15.48 34.67
CA ILE A 65 -34.47 -14.27 35.17
C ILE A 65 -33.00 -14.35 34.83
N ASP A 66 -32.36 -15.51 35.05
CA ASP A 66 -30.94 -15.74 34.73
C ASP A 66 -30.68 -15.61 33.24
N LEU A 67 -31.54 -16.11 32.36
CA LEU A 67 -31.46 -15.97 30.94
C LEU A 67 -31.59 -14.47 30.51
N ILE A 68 -32.56 -13.75 31.07
CA ILE A 68 -32.74 -12.31 30.77
C ILE A 68 -31.55 -11.50 31.27
N ALA A 69 -31.03 -11.78 32.48
CA ALA A 69 -29.86 -11.14 33.04
C ALA A 69 -28.62 -11.35 32.16
N TYR A 70 -28.42 -12.59 31.67
CA TYR A 70 -27.32 -12.91 30.75
C TYR A 70 -27.43 -12.16 29.42
N ILE A 71 -28.61 -12.13 28.80
CA ILE A 71 -28.86 -11.38 27.57
C ILE A 71 -28.63 -9.89 27.79
N SER A 72 -29.11 -9.34 28.91
CA SER A 72 -28.96 -7.92 29.24
C SER A 72 -27.50 -7.55 29.46
N GLN A 73 -26.70 -8.39 30.13
CA GLN A 73 -25.26 -8.20 30.27
C GLN A 73 -24.57 -8.21 28.91
N ALA A 74 -24.88 -9.19 28.05
CA ALA A 74 -24.28 -9.28 26.71
C ALA A 74 -24.65 -8.07 25.83
N LEU A 75 -25.86 -7.56 25.92
CA LEU A 75 -26.30 -6.37 25.22
C LEU A 75 -25.61 -5.11 25.74
N SER A 76 -25.54 -4.91 27.05
CA SER A 76 -24.85 -3.77 27.66
C SER A 76 -23.40 -3.73 27.27
N PHE A 77 -22.69 -4.87 27.30
CA PHE A 77 -21.31 -4.96 26.83
C PHE A 77 -21.17 -4.57 25.36
N ARG A 78 -22.07 -5.03 24.48
CA ARG A 78 -22.03 -4.66 23.05
C ARG A 78 -22.32 -3.17 22.82
N VAL A 79 -23.27 -2.61 23.57
CA VAL A 79 -23.60 -1.18 23.46
C VAL A 79 -22.39 -0.32 23.84
N ASP A 80 -21.72 -0.64 24.94
CA ASP A 80 -20.53 0.12 25.34
C ASP A 80 -19.36 -0.08 24.38
N LEU A 81 -19.06 -1.31 24.01
CA LEU A 81 -18.03 -1.56 23.02
C LEU A 81 -18.27 -0.72 21.76
N ASN A 82 -19.52 -0.71 21.26
CA ASN A 82 -19.85 0.11 20.09
C ASN A 82 -19.74 1.61 20.39
N ALA A 83 -20.13 2.06 21.57
CA ALA A 83 -19.99 3.47 21.96
C ALA A 83 -18.51 3.88 22.01
N ARG A 84 -17.67 3.08 22.65
CA ARG A 84 -16.19 3.31 22.73
C ARG A 84 -15.54 3.31 21.36
N GLU A 85 -15.97 2.42 20.48
CA GLU A 85 -15.43 2.31 19.11
C GLU A 85 -15.77 3.50 18.20
N ASN A 86 -16.66 4.38 18.59
CA ASN A 86 -17.01 5.60 17.84
C ASN A 86 -16.09 6.79 18.13
N PHE A 87 -15.19 6.69 19.11
CA PHE A 87 -14.28 7.76 19.48
C PHE A 87 -12.82 7.32 19.27
N LEU A 88 -12.02 8.18 18.67
CA LEU A 88 -10.61 7.87 18.34
C LEU A 88 -9.78 7.55 19.59
N GLU A 89 -10.09 8.20 20.71
CA GLU A 89 -9.36 8.02 21.96
C GLU A 89 -9.65 6.71 22.67
N THR A 90 -10.84 6.12 22.43
CA THR A 90 -11.31 4.91 23.11
C THR A 90 -11.47 3.71 22.19
N ALA A 91 -11.33 3.91 20.88
CA ALA A 91 -11.42 2.83 19.90
C ALA A 91 -10.19 1.91 20.01
N GLU A 92 -10.44 0.63 20.17
CA GLU A 92 -9.42 -0.42 20.25
C GLU A 92 -9.33 -1.24 18.96
N ARG A 93 -10.43 -1.33 18.21
CA ARG A 93 -10.47 -2.09 16.98
C ARG A 93 -9.82 -1.32 15.84
N ARG A 94 -8.84 -1.94 15.19
CA ARG A 94 -8.13 -1.38 14.03
C ARG A 94 -9.10 -0.81 12.97
N ASN A 95 -10.21 -1.51 12.71
CA ASN A 95 -11.23 -1.06 11.73
C ASN A 95 -11.88 0.25 12.11
N SER A 96 -12.23 0.40 13.39
CA SER A 96 -12.84 1.61 13.92
C SER A 96 -11.87 2.78 13.85
N ILE A 97 -10.62 2.55 14.29
CA ILE A 97 -9.55 3.56 14.22
C ILE A 97 -9.31 4.01 12.78
N LEU A 98 -9.19 3.08 11.82
CA LEU A 98 -8.99 3.41 10.41
C LEU A 98 -10.19 4.16 9.82
N ARG A 99 -11.41 3.82 10.22
CA ARG A 99 -12.62 4.51 9.78
C ARG A 99 -12.66 5.94 10.32
N LEU A 100 -12.40 6.12 11.60
CA LEU A 100 -12.35 7.43 12.25
C LEU A 100 -11.23 8.31 11.69
N ALA A 101 -10.05 7.72 11.42
CA ALA A 101 -8.94 8.42 10.77
C ALA A 101 -9.33 8.96 9.38
N ARG A 102 -10.09 8.18 8.59
CA ARG A 102 -10.59 8.63 7.28
C ARG A 102 -11.58 9.79 7.38
N LEU A 103 -12.40 9.86 8.43
CA LEU A 103 -13.33 10.98 8.63
C LEU A 103 -12.61 12.32 8.80
N ILE A 104 -11.39 12.30 9.31
CA ILE A 104 -10.53 13.49 9.44
C ILE A 104 -9.54 13.62 8.28
N ASN A 105 -9.79 12.95 7.14
CA ASN A 105 -8.93 12.92 5.95
C ASN A 105 -7.51 12.34 6.21
N TYR A 106 -7.31 11.59 7.26
CA TYR A 106 -6.06 10.89 7.50
C TYR A 106 -6.12 9.48 6.92
N ASN A 107 -5.36 9.24 5.87
CA ASN A 107 -5.13 7.91 5.33
C ASN A 107 -3.93 7.30 6.06
N ALA A 108 -4.20 6.31 6.89
CA ALA A 108 -3.14 5.60 7.59
C ALA A 108 -2.23 4.90 6.57
N LYS A 109 -0.95 5.28 6.57
CA LYS A 109 0.05 4.64 5.72
C LYS A 109 0.35 3.25 6.26
N ARG A 110 0.52 2.31 5.36
CA ARG A 110 1.00 0.97 5.67
C ARG A 110 2.53 0.96 5.79
N ASN A 111 3.07 -0.18 6.19
CA ASN A 111 4.49 -0.41 6.14
C ASN A 111 4.99 -0.23 4.70
N GLN A 112 5.97 0.62 4.53
CA GLN A 112 6.63 0.79 3.25
C GLN A 112 7.75 -0.25 3.12
N PRO A 113 7.94 -0.84 1.94
CA PRO A 113 9.06 -1.73 1.70
C PRO A 113 10.37 -0.95 1.83
N ALA A 114 11.40 -1.62 2.32
CA ALA A 114 12.73 -1.04 2.31
C ALA A 114 13.20 -0.88 0.88
N THR A 115 13.70 0.29 0.54
CA THR A 115 14.28 0.61 -0.77
C THR A 115 15.74 0.98 -0.62
N GLY A 116 16.50 0.74 -1.64
CA GLY A 116 17.91 1.08 -1.62
C GLY A 116 18.57 0.95 -2.99
N VAL A 117 19.85 1.25 -3.01
CA VAL A 117 20.68 1.21 -4.21
C VAL A 117 21.82 0.22 -3.96
N LEU A 118 21.99 -0.74 -4.85
CA LEU A 118 23.10 -1.70 -4.85
C LEU A 118 24.15 -1.25 -5.84
N LYS A 119 25.38 -1.09 -5.38
CA LYS A 119 26.54 -0.90 -6.24
C LYS A 119 27.00 -2.24 -6.78
N VAL A 120 27.33 -2.27 -8.06
CA VAL A 120 27.91 -3.46 -8.70
C VAL A 120 29.41 -3.41 -8.53
N ASP A 121 29.94 -4.33 -7.75
CA ASP A 121 31.39 -4.41 -7.50
C ASP A 121 32.12 -5.26 -8.54
N ALA A 122 31.44 -6.25 -9.13
CA ALA A 122 32.00 -7.10 -10.15
C ALA A 122 30.94 -7.56 -11.15
N ILE A 123 31.34 -7.82 -12.37
CA ILE A 123 30.51 -8.33 -13.44
C ILE A 123 31.22 -9.44 -14.21
N SER A 124 30.49 -10.46 -14.64
CA SER A 124 31.00 -11.52 -15.50
C SER A 124 29.93 -11.91 -16.52
N THR A 125 30.38 -12.45 -17.64
CA THR A 125 29.51 -12.99 -18.68
C THR A 125 30.04 -14.31 -19.19
N THR A 126 29.15 -15.18 -19.64
CA THR A 126 29.49 -16.40 -20.37
C THR A 126 29.46 -16.20 -21.89
N GLN A 127 28.97 -15.02 -22.33
CA GLN A 127 28.89 -14.67 -23.75
C GLN A 127 30.23 -14.15 -24.25
N ASP A 128 30.53 -14.37 -25.53
CA ASP A 128 31.70 -13.82 -26.19
C ASP A 128 31.52 -12.31 -26.38
N VAL A 129 32.16 -11.54 -25.52
CA VAL A 129 32.18 -10.08 -25.55
C VAL A 129 33.64 -9.64 -25.73
N LEU A 130 33.88 -8.83 -26.74
CA LEU A 130 35.21 -8.26 -26.99
C LEU A 130 35.26 -6.84 -26.40
N ASP A 131 36.34 -6.54 -25.69
CA ASP A 131 36.66 -5.18 -25.28
C ASP A 131 37.30 -4.38 -26.43
N SER A 132 37.57 -3.09 -26.21
CA SER A 132 38.20 -2.21 -27.20
C SER A 132 39.57 -2.67 -27.66
N THR A 133 40.26 -3.53 -26.92
CA THR A 133 41.54 -4.11 -27.24
C THR A 133 41.43 -5.41 -28.02
N GLY A 134 40.20 -5.93 -28.23
CA GLY A 134 39.94 -7.20 -28.86
C GLY A 134 40.08 -8.42 -27.93
N THR A 135 40.21 -8.19 -26.63
CA THR A 135 40.24 -9.27 -25.63
C THR A 135 38.81 -9.80 -25.36
N ASN A 136 38.68 -11.13 -25.40
CA ASN A 136 37.39 -11.77 -25.08
C ASN A 136 37.19 -11.79 -23.56
N LEU A 137 36.07 -11.22 -23.10
CA LEU A 137 35.70 -11.09 -21.69
C LEU A 137 34.87 -12.28 -21.18
N ALA A 138 34.58 -13.27 -22.03
CA ALA A 138 33.82 -14.45 -21.64
C ALA A 138 34.50 -15.19 -20.47
N ASN A 139 33.71 -15.50 -19.43
CA ASN A 139 34.17 -16.14 -18.19
C ASN A 139 35.24 -15.34 -17.38
N SER A 140 35.46 -14.08 -17.75
CA SER A 140 36.31 -13.18 -16.97
C SER A 140 35.49 -12.50 -15.88
N ASN A 141 36.09 -12.34 -14.70
CA ASN A 141 35.48 -11.57 -13.61
C ASN A 141 36.09 -10.17 -13.60
N ILE A 142 35.31 -9.20 -14.08
CA ILE A 142 35.74 -7.80 -14.12
C ILE A 142 35.33 -7.14 -12.81
N ILE A 143 36.32 -6.63 -12.07
CA ILE A 143 36.13 -5.99 -10.77
C ILE A 143 36.18 -4.48 -10.95
N TRP A 144 35.22 -3.77 -10.35
CA TRP A 144 35.18 -2.32 -10.37
C TRP A 144 36.33 -1.73 -9.56
N ASN A 145 37.02 -0.73 -10.13
CA ASN A 145 38.14 -0.05 -9.51
C ASN A 145 39.33 -1.01 -9.19
N ASP A 146 39.53 -2.02 -10.03
CA ASP A 146 40.69 -2.90 -9.91
C ASP A 146 41.96 -2.14 -10.31
N SER A 147 42.89 -2.02 -9.37
CA SER A 147 44.19 -1.37 -9.62
C SER A 147 45.05 -2.08 -10.66
N ALA A 148 44.81 -3.36 -10.90
CA ALA A 148 45.51 -4.16 -11.90
C ALA A 148 44.90 -4.04 -13.31
N ASN A 149 43.67 -3.47 -13.43
CA ASN A 149 42.95 -3.36 -14.66
C ASN A 149 42.46 -1.92 -14.90
N SER A 150 43.19 -1.18 -15.74
CA SER A 150 42.80 0.21 -16.08
C SER A 150 41.56 0.32 -16.97
N ASN A 151 41.13 -0.77 -17.61
CA ASN A 151 40.05 -0.78 -18.58
C ASN A 151 38.72 -1.30 -17.97
N TYR A 152 38.66 -1.54 -16.66
CA TYR A 152 37.48 -2.14 -16.01
C TYR A 152 36.15 -1.40 -16.31
N ARG A 153 36.16 -0.08 -16.39
CA ARG A 153 34.97 0.73 -16.69
C ARG A 153 34.45 0.43 -18.09
N GLU A 154 35.33 0.41 -19.07
CA GLU A 154 34.98 0.11 -20.46
C GLU A 154 34.47 -1.33 -20.60
N GLN A 155 35.16 -2.27 -19.93
CA GLN A 155 34.78 -3.68 -19.92
C GLN A 155 33.41 -3.91 -19.24
N PHE A 156 33.11 -3.22 -18.12
CA PHE A 156 31.78 -3.22 -17.54
C PHE A 156 30.72 -2.76 -18.55
N THR A 157 31.01 -1.65 -19.22
CA THR A 157 30.09 -1.10 -20.24
C THR A 157 29.92 -2.08 -21.40
N ALA A 158 30.99 -2.73 -21.85
CA ALA A 158 30.93 -3.71 -22.94
C ALA A 158 30.07 -4.92 -22.57
N ILE A 159 30.21 -5.46 -21.37
CA ILE A 159 29.42 -6.60 -20.89
C ILE A 159 27.93 -6.20 -20.73
N LEU A 160 27.63 -5.04 -20.15
CA LEU A 160 26.28 -4.55 -20.02
C LEU A 160 25.62 -4.29 -21.38
N ASN A 161 26.39 -3.77 -22.35
CA ASN A 161 25.94 -3.59 -23.73
C ASN A 161 25.61 -4.92 -24.42
N ALA A 162 26.42 -5.95 -24.19
CA ALA A 162 26.19 -7.27 -24.75
C ALA A 162 24.95 -7.94 -24.17
N ALA A 163 24.62 -7.65 -22.91
CA ALA A 163 23.37 -8.09 -22.28
C ALA A 163 22.13 -7.43 -22.89
N ASN A 164 22.31 -6.36 -23.66
CA ASN A 164 21.23 -5.73 -24.39
C ASN A 164 20.96 -6.50 -25.72
N GLN A 165 20.05 -7.44 -25.68
CA GLN A 165 19.75 -8.37 -26.78
C GLN A 165 19.30 -7.69 -28.08
N THR A 166 19.11 -6.39 -28.11
CA THR A 166 18.74 -5.63 -29.31
C THR A 166 19.92 -5.21 -30.17
N GLY A 167 21.16 -5.49 -29.76
CA GLY A 167 22.36 -5.08 -30.47
C GLY A 167 22.63 -3.58 -30.44
N GLN A 168 21.85 -2.81 -29.68
CA GLN A 168 22.09 -1.39 -29.48
C GLN A 168 23.11 -1.21 -28.36
N LEU A 169 24.16 -0.48 -28.69
CA LEU A 169 25.16 -0.11 -27.71
C LEU A 169 24.55 0.82 -26.66
N PHE A 170 24.99 0.69 -25.41
CA PHE A 170 24.81 1.70 -24.39
C PHE A 170 25.52 2.99 -24.80
N GLY A 171 25.05 3.60 -25.83
CA GLY A 171 25.73 4.76 -26.35
C GLY A 171 25.30 6.04 -25.68
N LYS A 172 24.10 6.08 -25.17
CA LYS A 172 23.53 7.30 -24.62
C LYS A 172 22.69 7.00 -23.38
N PRO A 173 22.87 7.79 -22.31
CA PRO A 173 21.98 7.73 -21.18
C PRO A 173 20.57 8.08 -21.66
N ARG A 174 19.59 7.36 -21.16
CA ARG A 174 18.19 7.66 -21.42
C ARG A 174 17.84 9.02 -20.83
N GLU A 175 18.34 9.28 -19.66
CA GLU A 175 18.14 10.51 -18.91
C GLU A 175 19.41 10.84 -18.12
N LEU A 176 19.71 12.13 -18.05
CA LEU A 176 20.76 12.68 -17.22
C LEU A 176 20.12 13.59 -16.17
N ALA A 177 20.34 13.31 -14.91
CA ALA A 177 19.84 14.11 -13.83
C ALA A 177 20.87 14.28 -12.71
N LYS A 178 20.68 15.30 -11.89
CA LYS A 178 21.46 15.54 -10.70
C LYS A 178 20.64 15.16 -9.48
N ILE A 179 20.91 13.98 -8.94
CA ILE A 179 20.15 13.45 -7.80
C ILE A 179 20.99 13.60 -6.54
N GLY A 180 20.50 14.41 -5.58
CA GLY A 180 21.24 14.72 -4.37
C GLY A 180 22.62 15.33 -4.62
N GLY A 181 22.78 16.11 -5.70
CA GLY A 181 24.05 16.70 -6.10
C GLY A 181 24.99 15.77 -6.88
N ILE A 182 24.59 14.52 -7.11
CA ILE A 182 25.37 13.49 -7.81
C ILE A 182 24.88 13.37 -9.24
N ASP A 183 25.78 13.47 -10.21
CA ASP A 183 25.46 13.28 -11.62
C ASP A 183 25.06 11.81 -11.85
N THR A 184 23.85 11.62 -12.41
CA THR A 184 23.23 10.31 -12.57
C THR A 184 22.74 10.14 -14.01
N GLU A 185 23.14 9.07 -14.63
CA GLU A 185 22.72 8.63 -15.96
C GLU A 185 21.92 7.34 -15.83
N VAL A 186 20.76 7.25 -16.50
CA VAL A 186 19.92 6.05 -16.47
C VAL A 186 20.01 5.31 -17.78
N TYR A 187 20.25 4.02 -17.68
CA TYR A 187 20.33 3.09 -18.80
C TYR A 187 19.31 1.98 -18.62
N THR A 188 18.66 1.60 -19.70
CA THR A 188 17.70 0.49 -19.70
C THR A 188 18.22 -0.61 -20.61
N LEU A 189 18.35 -1.81 -20.06
CA LEU A 189 18.59 -3.02 -20.85
C LEU A 189 17.27 -3.41 -21.49
N ALA A 190 17.20 -3.42 -22.80
CA ALA A 190 15.99 -3.82 -23.51
C ALA A 190 15.65 -5.27 -23.21
N SER A 191 14.39 -5.54 -23.00
CA SER A 191 13.83 -6.87 -22.88
C SER A 191 12.75 -7.07 -23.92
N ASN A 192 12.79 -8.21 -24.60
CA ASN A 192 11.71 -8.62 -25.50
C ASN A 192 10.55 -9.30 -24.74
N GLN A 193 10.65 -9.39 -23.42
CA GLN A 193 9.62 -9.98 -22.59
C GLN A 193 8.53 -8.95 -22.30
N LEU A 194 7.30 -9.35 -22.45
CA LEU A 194 6.13 -8.57 -22.08
C LEU A 194 5.99 -8.42 -20.55
N ASP A 195 6.56 -9.36 -19.83
CA ASP A 195 6.63 -9.33 -18.38
C ASP A 195 7.93 -8.66 -17.92
N LEU A 196 7.86 -7.98 -16.79
CA LEU A 196 9.02 -7.36 -16.18
C LEU A 196 10.06 -8.45 -15.84
N PRO A 197 11.35 -8.25 -16.19
CA PRO A 197 12.37 -9.15 -15.71
C PRO A 197 12.49 -8.98 -14.20
N ILE A 198 12.22 -10.05 -13.48
CA ILE A 198 12.31 -10.09 -12.03
C ILE A 198 13.67 -10.65 -11.66
N PHE A 199 14.52 -9.81 -11.09
CA PHE A 199 15.80 -10.23 -10.49
C PHE A 199 15.62 -10.22 -8.98
N SER A 200 15.34 -11.39 -8.41
CA SER A 200 15.14 -11.55 -6.97
C SER A 200 16.39 -12.08 -6.29
N PHE A 201 16.65 -11.62 -5.09
CA PHE A 201 17.67 -12.16 -4.20
C PHE A 201 17.15 -12.20 -2.76
N GLN A 202 17.78 -13.03 -1.95
CA GLN A 202 17.42 -13.16 -0.54
C GLN A 202 18.58 -12.74 0.34
N LYS A 203 18.28 -12.04 1.42
CA LYS A 203 19.23 -11.63 2.44
C LYS A 203 18.68 -11.86 3.83
N SER A 204 19.48 -12.47 4.69
CA SER A 204 19.16 -12.55 6.11
C SER A 204 19.49 -11.23 6.81
N VAL A 205 18.47 -10.63 7.43
CA VAL A 205 18.59 -9.39 8.20
C VAL A 205 17.99 -9.64 9.58
N GLY A 206 18.79 -9.54 10.62
CA GLY A 206 18.35 -9.81 12.01
C GLY A 206 17.83 -11.23 12.23
N GLY A 207 18.40 -12.24 11.53
CA GLY A 207 17.98 -13.63 11.62
C GLY A 207 16.73 -14.00 10.81
N VAL A 208 16.14 -13.03 10.10
CA VAL A 208 14.99 -13.27 9.23
C VAL A 208 15.42 -13.13 7.76
N THR A 209 15.16 -14.17 6.96
CA THR A 209 15.40 -14.14 5.52
C THR A 209 14.30 -13.30 4.86
N ARG A 210 14.70 -12.29 4.10
CA ARG A 210 13.83 -11.38 3.36
C ARG A 210 14.16 -11.44 1.89
N SER A 211 13.13 -11.38 1.06
CA SER A 211 13.26 -11.29 -0.39
C SER A 211 13.35 -9.83 -0.82
N PHE A 212 14.17 -9.58 -1.83
CA PHE A 212 14.34 -8.28 -2.46
C PHE A 212 14.34 -8.48 -3.96
N GLU A 213 13.86 -7.48 -4.68
CA GLU A 213 13.88 -7.46 -6.13
C GLU A 213 14.54 -6.20 -6.66
N ILE A 214 15.27 -6.36 -7.76
CA ILE A 214 15.77 -5.24 -8.53
C ILE A 214 14.60 -4.72 -9.37
N VAL A 215 14.28 -3.44 -9.22
CA VAL A 215 13.15 -2.82 -9.89
C VAL A 215 13.61 -1.89 -11.00
N PRO A 216 12.95 -1.91 -12.16
CA PRO A 216 13.15 -0.91 -13.19
C PRO A 216 12.75 0.46 -12.64
N THR A 217 13.51 1.48 -12.98
CA THR A 217 13.22 2.84 -12.56
C THR A 217 13.16 3.78 -13.76
N THR A 218 12.29 4.76 -13.64
CA THR A 218 12.30 5.95 -14.50
C THR A 218 12.76 7.13 -13.68
N LEU A 219 13.67 7.94 -14.21
CA LEU A 219 13.94 9.23 -13.62
C LEU A 219 12.80 10.18 -13.96
N THR A 220 11.90 10.38 -13.02
CA THR A 220 11.04 11.54 -12.99
C THR A 220 11.58 12.43 -11.89
N ASP A 221 12.11 13.55 -12.18
CA ASP A 221 12.64 14.57 -11.27
C ASP A 221 13.48 14.09 -10.04
N SER A 222 14.28 14.95 -9.50
CA SER A 222 15.41 14.73 -8.61
C SER A 222 15.17 13.95 -7.31
N GLU A 223 13.93 13.63 -6.95
CA GLU A 223 13.62 13.02 -5.66
C GLU A 223 12.99 11.63 -5.76
N SER A 224 12.52 11.21 -6.94
CA SER A 224 11.73 9.99 -7.10
C SER A 224 12.49 8.78 -7.65
N LEU A 225 13.81 8.73 -7.51
CA LEU A 225 14.60 7.55 -7.91
C LEU A 225 14.10 6.24 -7.27
N TYR A 226 13.40 6.33 -6.14
CA TYR A 226 12.86 5.19 -5.40
C TYR A 226 11.39 4.87 -5.72
N GLU A 227 10.74 5.68 -6.53
CA GLU A 227 9.39 5.45 -7.04
C GLU A 227 9.50 4.98 -8.48
N SER A 228 9.47 3.68 -8.68
CA SER A 228 9.50 3.10 -10.02
C SER A 228 8.13 2.59 -10.40
N GLU A 229 7.64 3.04 -11.55
CA GLU A 229 6.52 2.37 -12.21
C GLU A 229 7.04 1.18 -13.01
N PRO A 230 6.39 0.02 -12.96
CA PRO A 230 6.68 -1.06 -13.87
C PRO A 230 6.33 -0.61 -15.30
N ILE A 231 7.35 -0.47 -16.13
CA ILE A 231 7.15 -0.14 -17.54
C ILE A 231 7.15 -1.46 -18.32
N PRO A 232 6.02 -1.86 -18.86
CA PRO A 232 5.91 -3.08 -19.64
C PRO A 232 6.83 -3.08 -20.85
N GLY A 233 7.48 -4.19 -21.12
CA GLY A 233 8.38 -4.33 -22.25
C GLY A 233 9.71 -3.61 -22.10
N THR A 234 9.99 -2.97 -20.95
CA THR A 234 11.32 -2.45 -20.64
C THR A 234 12.12 -3.49 -19.85
N GLY A 235 13.40 -3.55 -20.15
CA GLY A 235 14.33 -4.43 -19.45
C GLY A 235 14.75 -3.87 -18.10
N LEU A 236 15.79 -4.51 -17.58
CA LEU A 236 16.45 -4.07 -16.36
C LEU A 236 16.97 -2.63 -16.51
N THR A 237 16.71 -1.79 -15.54
CA THR A 237 17.24 -0.42 -15.48
C THR A 237 18.40 -0.38 -14.49
N TYR A 238 19.48 0.27 -14.87
CA TYR A 238 20.58 0.57 -13.97
C TYR A 238 21.02 2.03 -14.14
N THR A 239 21.68 2.54 -13.13
CA THR A 239 22.17 3.92 -13.12
C THR A 239 23.70 3.93 -13.06
N TYR A 240 24.32 4.78 -13.87
CA TYR A 240 25.70 5.18 -13.68
C TYR A 240 25.71 6.49 -12.91
N ARG A 241 26.43 6.52 -11.81
CA ARG A 241 26.54 7.70 -10.93
C ARG A 241 27.99 8.09 -10.78
N THR A 242 28.26 9.39 -10.68
CA THR A 242 29.55 9.94 -10.34
C THR A 242 29.41 11.17 -9.46
N ASP A 243 30.14 11.16 -8.35
CA ASP A 243 30.20 12.31 -7.42
C ASP A 243 31.42 13.20 -7.69
N GLY A 244 32.17 12.93 -8.74
CA GLY A 244 33.40 13.67 -9.08
C GLY A 244 34.62 13.33 -8.24
N SER A 245 34.51 12.42 -7.26
CA SER A 245 35.62 12.03 -6.37
C SER A 245 36.47 10.88 -6.93
N GLY A 246 36.13 10.41 -8.13
CA GLY A 246 36.80 9.29 -8.78
C GLY A 246 36.17 7.93 -8.55
N ASP A 247 36.66 6.91 -9.21
CA ASP A 247 36.06 5.58 -9.29
C ASP A 247 36.15 4.79 -7.97
N SER A 248 37.03 5.19 -7.06
CA SER A 248 37.13 4.61 -5.71
C SER A 248 36.01 5.07 -4.76
N SER A 249 35.28 6.09 -5.13
CA SER A 249 34.15 6.56 -4.31
C SER A 249 33.05 5.51 -4.25
N ASN A 250 32.44 5.35 -3.08
CA ASN A 250 31.23 4.52 -2.90
C ASN A 250 30.02 5.05 -3.68
N ASN A 251 30.04 6.32 -4.10
CA ASN A 251 28.98 6.97 -4.86
C ASN A 251 29.23 7.01 -6.36
N THR A 252 30.36 6.44 -6.82
CA THR A 252 30.68 6.36 -8.25
C THR A 252 30.66 4.90 -8.70
N GLY A 253 30.00 4.64 -9.82
CA GLY A 253 29.89 3.32 -10.43
C GLY A 253 28.51 3.02 -10.99
N PHE A 254 28.27 1.74 -11.23
CA PHE A 254 26.96 1.24 -11.68
C PHE A 254 26.13 0.77 -10.50
N PHE A 255 24.86 1.13 -10.53
CA PHE A 255 23.93 0.87 -9.44
C PHE A 255 22.60 0.34 -9.96
N PHE A 256 22.02 -0.56 -9.19
CA PHE A 256 20.67 -1.05 -9.36
C PHE A 256 19.78 -0.60 -8.19
N LEU A 257 18.56 -0.23 -8.50
CA LEU A 257 17.54 0.04 -7.48
C LEU A 257 16.93 -1.27 -7.02
N PHE A 258 16.72 -1.42 -5.72
CA PHE A 258 16.04 -2.59 -5.17
C PHE A 258 14.96 -2.19 -4.17
N LYS A 259 13.95 -3.04 -4.09
CA LYS A 259 12.89 -2.96 -3.07
C LYS A 259 12.74 -4.30 -2.36
N GLN A 260 12.36 -4.23 -1.08
CA GLN A 260 11.98 -5.41 -0.32
C GLN A 260 10.60 -5.88 -0.76
N GLY A 261 10.46 -7.17 -1.00
CA GLY A 261 9.23 -7.80 -1.47
C GLY A 261 9.44 -8.52 -2.79
N THR A 262 8.33 -8.88 -3.41
CA THR A 262 8.25 -9.48 -4.73
C THR A 262 7.14 -8.80 -5.50
N LEU A 263 7.43 -8.38 -6.72
CA LEU A 263 6.42 -7.80 -7.59
C LEU A 263 5.48 -8.91 -8.06
N GLN A 264 4.20 -8.74 -7.74
CA GLN A 264 3.14 -9.65 -8.17
C GLN A 264 2.33 -9.02 -9.29
N GLN A 265 1.65 -9.85 -10.06
CA GLN A 265 0.74 -9.40 -11.09
C GLN A 265 -0.56 -10.22 -11.06
N THR A 266 -1.67 -9.56 -11.33
CA THR A 266 -2.97 -10.21 -11.42
C THR A 266 -3.75 -9.61 -12.58
N GLU A 267 -4.38 -10.48 -13.38
CA GLU A 267 -5.29 -10.07 -14.44
C GLU A 267 -6.74 -10.29 -14.00
N PHE A 268 -7.60 -9.39 -14.43
CA PHE A 268 -9.04 -9.52 -14.22
C PHE A 268 -9.81 -8.86 -15.35
N THR A 269 -11.03 -9.34 -15.60
CA THR A 269 -11.91 -8.80 -16.63
C THR A 269 -13.18 -8.24 -15.99
N VAL A 270 -13.62 -7.11 -16.50
CA VAL A 270 -14.89 -6.48 -16.15
C VAL A 270 -15.77 -6.47 -17.38
N ASP A 271 -16.73 -7.39 -17.41
CA ASP A 271 -17.61 -7.60 -18.56
C ASP A 271 -18.75 -6.60 -18.66
N THR A 272 -19.15 -6.04 -17.52
CA THR A 272 -20.25 -5.09 -17.43
C THR A 272 -19.83 -3.84 -16.68
N SER A 273 -20.10 -2.68 -17.27
CA SER A 273 -19.83 -1.39 -16.62
C SER A 273 -20.71 -1.23 -15.39
N VAL A 274 -20.10 -1.18 -14.23
CA VAL A 274 -20.75 -0.96 -12.93
C VAL A 274 -20.16 0.27 -12.28
N THR A 275 -21.01 1.16 -11.78
CA THR A 275 -20.58 2.34 -11.01
C THR A 275 -19.98 1.92 -9.67
N ASN A 276 -18.93 2.58 -9.25
CA ASN A 276 -18.23 2.28 -8.00
C ASN A 276 -17.76 0.81 -7.91
N TYR A 277 -17.32 0.27 -9.03
CA TYR A 277 -16.80 -1.10 -9.07
C TYR A 277 -15.61 -1.24 -8.13
N VAL A 278 -15.57 -2.34 -7.40
CA VAL A 278 -14.49 -2.66 -6.47
C VAL A 278 -13.89 -4.01 -6.82
N LYS A 279 -12.58 -4.02 -7.06
CA LYS A 279 -11.80 -5.25 -7.25
C LYS A 279 -10.89 -5.45 -6.05
N SER A 280 -11.11 -6.50 -5.28
CA SER A 280 -10.19 -6.90 -4.22
C SER A 280 -8.99 -7.63 -4.82
N LEU A 281 -7.79 -7.27 -4.39
CA LEU A 281 -6.57 -8.03 -4.66
C LEU A 281 -6.44 -9.11 -3.58
N ASP A 282 -6.27 -10.35 -4.04
CA ASP A 282 -6.16 -11.52 -3.14
C ASP A 282 -4.71 -11.69 -2.65
N ALA A 283 -4.16 -10.61 -2.12
CA ALA A 283 -2.80 -10.57 -1.59
C ALA A 283 -2.78 -9.79 -0.29
N ILE A 284 -1.97 -10.23 0.65
CA ILE A 284 -1.72 -9.57 1.94
C ILE A 284 -0.39 -8.81 1.88
N ASN A 285 -0.26 -7.82 2.75
CA ASN A 285 0.96 -6.99 2.86
C ASN A 285 1.32 -6.22 1.57
N VAL A 286 0.33 -5.89 0.76
CA VAL A 286 0.53 -5.06 -0.42
C VAL A 286 0.82 -3.62 -0.01
N ASN A 287 1.86 -3.03 -0.58
CA ASN A 287 2.13 -1.60 -0.41
C ASN A 287 1.17 -0.80 -1.32
N GLU A 288 0.32 0.04 -0.73
CA GLU A 288 -0.63 0.85 -1.50
C GLU A 288 0.04 1.84 -2.45
N SER A 289 1.30 2.22 -2.20
CA SER A 289 2.06 3.10 -3.08
C SER A 289 2.54 2.41 -4.34
N ASP A 290 2.76 1.10 -4.28
CA ASP A 290 3.29 0.30 -5.38
C ASP A 290 2.19 -0.56 -6.03
N VAL A 291 1.09 0.07 -6.41
CA VAL A 291 0.01 -0.58 -7.15
C VAL A 291 -0.22 0.19 -8.44
N TRP A 292 -0.10 -0.51 -9.56
CA TRP A 292 -0.26 0.05 -10.90
C TRP A 292 -1.30 -0.75 -11.66
N LEU A 293 -2.13 -0.07 -12.43
CA LEU A 293 -3.23 -0.66 -13.17
C LEU A 293 -3.16 -0.28 -14.65
N TYR A 294 -3.21 -1.29 -15.49
CA TYR A 294 -3.23 -1.15 -16.94
C TYR A 294 -4.43 -1.86 -17.54
N LYS A 295 -5.00 -1.25 -18.56
CA LYS A 295 -5.99 -1.90 -19.41
C LYS A 295 -5.28 -2.66 -20.51
N LEU A 296 -5.74 -3.87 -20.79
CA LEU A 296 -5.21 -4.72 -21.85
C LEU A 296 -5.99 -4.53 -23.15
N ASP A 297 -5.31 -4.73 -24.27
CA ASP A 297 -5.95 -4.86 -25.58
C ASP A 297 -6.49 -6.29 -25.79
N GLN A 298 -7.04 -6.55 -26.99
CA GLN A 298 -7.55 -7.87 -27.35
C GLN A 298 -6.47 -8.95 -27.46
N PHE A 299 -5.19 -8.58 -27.50
CA PHE A 299 -4.05 -9.49 -27.59
C PHE A 299 -3.34 -9.67 -26.24
N GLY A 300 -3.89 -9.09 -25.14
CA GLY A 300 -3.27 -9.11 -23.82
C GLY A 300 -2.11 -8.15 -23.67
N GLN A 301 -1.92 -7.21 -24.60
CA GLN A 301 -0.90 -6.18 -24.52
C GLN A 301 -1.41 -5.00 -23.69
N LEU A 302 -0.51 -4.28 -23.06
CA LEU A 302 -0.86 -3.10 -22.30
C LEU A 302 -1.26 -1.95 -23.24
N LEU A 303 -2.50 -1.51 -23.10
CA LEU A 303 -3.10 -0.48 -23.95
C LEU A 303 -3.05 0.90 -23.30
N GLU A 304 -3.55 1.01 -22.08
CA GLU A 304 -3.69 2.28 -21.36
C GLU A 304 -3.32 2.11 -19.88
N SER A 305 -2.58 3.05 -19.33
CA SER A 305 -2.38 3.14 -17.89
C SER A 305 -3.54 3.88 -17.22
N TRP A 306 -3.92 3.40 -16.03
CA TRP A 306 -4.87 4.08 -15.17
C TRP A 306 -4.12 4.81 -14.05
N THR A 307 -4.53 6.02 -13.75
CA THR A 307 -3.87 6.87 -12.77
C THR A 307 -4.42 6.64 -11.37
N LYS A 308 -3.55 6.30 -10.45
CA LYS A 308 -3.90 6.21 -9.03
C LYS A 308 -4.12 7.58 -8.43
N VAL A 309 -5.24 7.78 -7.74
CA VAL A 309 -5.57 9.02 -7.03
C VAL A 309 -5.88 8.73 -5.57
N PRO A 310 -5.56 9.66 -4.65
CA PRO A 310 -5.81 9.46 -3.22
C PRO A 310 -7.31 9.44 -2.86
N SER A 311 -8.16 10.02 -3.71
CA SER A 311 -9.61 10.02 -3.56
C SER A 311 -10.27 10.18 -4.92
N LEU A 312 -11.39 9.51 -5.14
CA LEU A 312 -12.22 9.65 -6.35
C LEU A 312 -13.17 10.85 -6.29
N SER A 313 -13.04 11.70 -5.30
CA SER A 313 -13.87 12.88 -5.06
C SER A 313 -13.03 14.13 -4.82
N GLY A 314 -13.68 15.29 -4.80
CA GLY A 314 -13.02 16.57 -4.57
C GLY A 314 -12.11 17.00 -5.73
N ASN A 315 -10.93 17.50 -5.42
CA ASN A 315 -9.98 18.04 -6.39
C ASN A 315 -9.41 17.01 -7.38
N ASN A 316 -9.57 15.72 -7.08
CA ASN A 316 -9.12 14.63 -7.95
C ASN A 316 -10.17 14.26 -9.01
N ALA A 317 -11.38 14.77 -8.91
CA ALA A 317 -12.42 14.59 -9.91
C ALA A 317 -12.22 15.58 -11.06
N ILE A 318 -12.02 15.07 -12.27
CA ILE A 318 -11.80 15.89 -13.45
C ILE A 318 -13.16 16.22 -14.08
N TYR A 319 -13.60 17.45 -13.92
CA TYR A 319 -14.96 17.85 -14.29
C TYR A 319 -15.17 18.07 -15.79
N ASN A 320 -14.21 18.64 -16.49
CA ASN A 320 -14.37 19.07 -17.89
C ASN A 320 -13.16 18.72 -18.77
N SER A 321 -12.55 17.56 -18.58
CA SER A 321 -11.48 17.14 -19.48
C SER A 321 -12.05 16.72 -20.83
N LEU A 322 -11.49 17.26 -21.90
CA LEU A 322 -11.75 16.81 -23.27
C LEU A 322 -11.03 15.48 -23.57
N SER A 323 -10.00 15.16 -22.81
CA SER A 323 -9.28 13.91 -22.91
C SER A 323 -9.96 12.83 -22.05
N LYS A 324 -10.45 11.79 -22.73
CA LYS A 324 -11.06 10.65 -22.00
C LYS A 324 -10.05 9.86 -21.18
N SER A 325 -8.79 9.84 -21.57
CA SER A 325 -7.71 9.11 -20.88
C SER A 325 -7.38 9.69 -19.51
N GLU A 326 -7.50 11.01 -19.33
CA GLU A 326 -7.29 11.67 -18.04
C GLU A 326 -8.34 11.28 -16.99
N ARG A 327 -9.46 10.67 -17.41
CA ARG A 327 -10.52 10.17 -16.57
C ARG A 327 -10.34 8.70 -16.17
N ASN A 328 -9.26 8.06 -16.62
CA ASN A 328 -8.88 6.71 -16.21
C ASN A 328 -8.21 6.75 -14.83
N ILE A 329 -9.02 6.96 -13.81
CA ILE A 329 -8.56 7.07 -12.43
C ILE A 329 -9.12 5.97 -11.54
N TYR A 330 -8.33 5.55 -10.56
CA TYR A 330 -8.74 4.60 -9.53
C TYR A 330 -8.13 4.98 -8.19
N ASN A 331 -8.72 4.46 -7.12
CA ASN A 331 -8.21 4.61 -5.76
C ASN A 331 -7.82 3.24 -5.20
N VAL A 332 -6.77 3.21 -4.40
CA VAL A 332 -6.33 2.03 -3.67
C VAL A 332 -6.73 2.17 -2.21
N VAL A 333 -7.58 1.28 -1.74
CA VAL A 333 -8.12 1.31 -0.39
C VAL A 333 -7.66 0.10 0.41
N THR A 334 -6.97 0.34 1.50
CA THR A 334 -6.51 -0.71 2.41
C THR A 334 -7.67 -1.25 3.25
N LYS A 335 -7.78 -2.58 3.31
CA LYS A 335 -8.69 -3.30 4.21
C LYS A 335 -8.05 -3.63 5.55
N ALA A 336 -8.87 -3.99 6.51
CA ALA A 336 -8.45 -4.34 7.85
C ALA A 336 -7.59 -5.60 7.93
N ASN A 337 -7.82 -6.55 7.03
CA ASN A 337 -7.09 -7.81 6.91
C ASN A 337 -5.80 -7.71 6.08
N ASP A 338 -5.29 -6.50 5.88
CA ASP A 338 -4.10 -6.19 5.06
C ASP A 338 -4.25 -6.47 3.56
N GLN A 339 -5.45 -6.70 3.09
CA GLN A 339 -5.78 -6.72 1.67
C GLN A 339 -6.01 -5.32 1.13
N VAL A 340 -5.98 -5.19 -0.19
CA VAL A 340 -6.14 -3.94 -0.91
C VAL A 340 -7.29 -4.06 -1.90
N ASP A 341 -8.13 -3.04 -1.94
CA ASP A 341 -9.18 -2.89 -2.95
C ASP A 341 -8.81 -1.81 -3.95
N LEU A 342 -9.00 -2.12 -5.22
CA LEU A 342 -9.03 -1.14 -6.30
C LEU A 342 -10.46 -0.64 -6.41
N VAL A 343 -10.68 0.63 -6.16
CA VAL A 343 -11.99 1.27 -6.23
C VAL A 343 -12.04 2.17 -7.44
N PHE A 344 -13.06 1.99 -8.25
CA PHE A 344 -13.29 2.77 -9.47
C PHE A 344 -14.41 3.78 -9.26
N GLY A 345 -14.51 4.74 -10.15
CA GLY A 345 -15.44 5.84 -10.01
C GLY A 345 -16.86 5.55 -10.50
N ASP A 346 -17.63 6.61 -10.65
CA ASP A 346 -19.08 6.60 -10.90
C ASP A 346 -19.47 6.72 -12.38
N GLY A 347 -18.50 6.92 -13.27
CA GLY A 347 -18.73 7.15 -14.69
C GLY A 347 -19.01 8.60 -15.07
N ASN A 348 -19.27 9.49 -14.11
CA ASN A 348 -19.51 10.92 -14.35
C ASN A 348 -18.20 11.70 -14.38
N PHE A 349 -17.39 11.55 -13.36
CA PHE A 349 -16.10 12.24 -13.21
C PHE A 349 -14.89 11.35 -13.53
N SER A 350 -15.09 10.05 -13.55
CA SER A 350 -14.09 9.04 -13.90
C SER A 350 -14.69 8.04 -14.87
N ASN A 351 -13.86 7.40 -15.68
CA ASN A 351 -14.30 6.33 -16.55
C ASN A 351 -14.69 5.09 -15.74
N LEU A 352 -15.70 4.36 -16.22
CA LEU A 352 -16.02 3.05 -15.68
C LEU A 352 -15.04 2.02 -16.22
N PRO A 353 -14.59 1.06 -15.39
CA PRO A 353 -13.76 -0.03 -15.87
C PRO A 353 -14.59 -0.95 -16.79
N LEU A 354 -14.06 -1.21 -17.97
CA LEU A 354 -14.64 -2.17 -18.93
C LEU A 354 -13.53 -2.82 -19.74
N GLY A 355 -13.55 -4.14 -19.83
CA GLY A 355 -12.57 -4.95 -20.52
C GLY A 355 -11.59 -5.64 -19.57
N SER A 356 -10.46 -6.07 -20.11
CA SER A 356 -9.42 -6.79 -19.38
C SER A 356 -8.39 -5.83 -18.81
N PHE A 357 -7.95 -6.10 -17.59
CA PHE A 357 -7.00 -5.29 -16.85
C PHE A 357 -5.89 -6.16 -16.29
N LYS A 358 -4.70 -5.59 -16.19
CA LYS A 358 -3.55 -6.15 -15.50
C LYS A 358 -3.10 -5.20 -14.40
N THR A 359 -2.98 -5.72 -13.21
CA THR A 359 -2.51 -5.00 -12.03
C THR A 359 -1.15 -5.56 -11.61
N PHE A 360 -0.21 -4.66 -11.31
CA PHE A 360 1.06 -4.94 -10.65
C PHE A 360 1.03 -4.41 -9.23
N TYR A 361 1.58 -5.15 -8.26
CA TYR A 361 1.61 -4.76 -6.86
C TYR A 361 2.70 -5.48 -6.06
#